data_2b93ed94af9c7e54f374a88edd7ca7d4
#
_entry.id   2b93ed94af9c7e54f374a88edd7ca7d4
#
_cell.length_a   1.000
_cell.length_b   1.000
_cell.length_c   1.000
_cell.angle_alpha   90.00
_cell.angle_beta   90.00
_cell.angle_gamma   90.00
#
_symmetry.space_group_name_H-M   'P 1'
#
loop_
_entity.id
_entity.type
_entity.pdbx_description
1 polymer ?
#
loop_
_entity_poly.entity_id
_entity_poly.type
_entity_poly.pdbx_seq_one_letter_code
_entity_poly.pdbx_strand_id
1 'polypeptide(L)'
;MTPDQREQIEADYTFKRVVELELDPVRGNFDVAHLKEINRRIFQDLPGAGFDDVTPGEFRPPVPGGKDWMKNRGLSTVEGVFYVAYSRMDEAAQGRLEKTLEGAKPDKLRGLKTAEFTASIANLYADLDYVHPFSDGNSRTLRTFTKQQYFPIVRSG
;
A
#
# COMPACT_ATOMS: atom_id res chain seq x y z
N MET A 1 2.57 25.86 7.57
CA MET A 1 3.43 24.65 7.51
C MET A 1 4.08 24.58 6.11
N THR A 2 5.39 24.51 6.06
CA THR A 2 6.10 24.34 4.80
C THR A 2 6.00 22.89 4.30
N PRO A 3 6.23 22.63 3.00
CA PRO A 3 6.26 21.25 2.49
C PRO A 3 7.25 20.35 3.23
N ASP A 4 8.43 20.86 3.56
CA ASP A 4 9.45 20.08 4.30
C ASP A 4 9.01 19.77 5.73
N GLN A 5 8.36 20.73 6.41
CA GLN A 5 7.79 20.50 7.74
C GLN A 5 6.68 19.46 7.69
N ARG A 6 5.81 19.52 6.69
CA ARG A 6 4.74 18.55 6.48
C ARG A 6 5.31 17.14 6.29
N GLU A 7 6.30 17.00 5.42
CA GLU A 7 6.95 15.73 5.16
C GLU A 7 7.59 15.15 6.43
N GLN A 8 8.26 15.97 7.22
CA GLN A 8 8.90 15.54 8.45
C GLN A 8 7.89 15.09 9.51
N ILE A 9 6.81 15.82 9.69
CA ILE A 9 5.74 15.46 10.64
C ILE A 9 5.08 14.16 10.22
N GLU A 10 4.78 14.02 8.92
CA GLU A 10 4.21 12.78 8.38
C GLU A 10 5.14 11.60 8.63
N ALA A 11 6.43 11.76 8.34
CA ALA A 11 7.43 10.72 8.54
C ALA A 11 7.51 10.28 10.01
N ASP A 12 7.53 11.22 10.94
CA ASP A 12 7.66 10.93 12.37
C ASP A 12 6.44 10.16 12.90
N TYR A 13 5.24 10.59 12.58
CA TYR A 13 4.02 9.91 13.03
C TYR A 13 3.87 8.53 12.41
N THR A 14 4.08 8.42 11.11
CA THR A 14 3.91 7.14 10.41
C THR A 14 5.00 6.13 10.78
N PHE A 15 6.23 6.57 11.02
CA PHE A 15 7.29 5.68 11.47
C PHE A 15 6.93 5.03 12.80
N LYS A 16 6.45 5.80 13.76
CA LYS A 16 5.99 5.27 15.05
C LYS A 16 4.94 4.17 14.86
N ARG A 17 3.96 4.42 14.00
CA ARG A 17 2.88 3.45 13.76
C ARG A 17 3.36 2.20 13.03
N VAL A 18 4.29 2.34 12.09
CA VAL A 18 4.89 1.17 11.43
C VAL A 18 5.66 0.30 12.43
N VAL A 19 6.42 0.90 13.36
CA VAL A 19 7.10 0.15 14.42
C VAL A 19 6.10 -0.56 15.32
N GLU A 20 5.02 0.09 15.73
CA GLU A 20 3.96 -0.54 16.53
C GLU A 20 3.34 -1.74 15.80
N LEU A 21 3.14 -1.63 14.48
CA LEU A 21 2.60 -2.73 13.67
C LEU A 21 3.54 -3.91 13.53
N GLU A 22 4.85 -3.70 13.64
CA GLU A 22 5.80 -4.81 13.69
C GLU A 22 5.70 -5.60 15.00
N LEU A 23 5.39 -4.91 16.09
CA LEU A 23 5.24 -5.52 17.42
C LEU A 23 3.83 -6.10 17.63
N ASP A 24 2.82 -5.46 17.08
CA ASP A 24 1.41 -5.86 17.21
C ASP A 24 0.72 -5.75 15.84
N PRO A 25 0.88 -6.75 14.97
CA PRO A 25 0.31 -6.75 13.64
C PRO A 25 -1.22 -6.71 13.64
N VAL A 26 -1.80 -6.14 12.58
CA VAL A 26 -3.24 -6.19 12.35
C VAL A 26 -3.66 -7.65 12.16
N ARG A 27 -4.68 -8.07 12.88
CA ARG A 27 -5.30 -9.39 12.69
C ARG A 27 -6.35 -9.30 11.59
N GLY A 28 -6.31 -10.25 10.67
CA GLY A 28 -7.27 -10.29 9.56
C GLY A 28 -6.96 -11.41 8.59
N ASN A 29 -7.68 -11.41 7.48
CA ASN A 29 -7.65 -12.49 6.48
C ASN A 29 -6.84 -12.12 5.22
N PHE A 30 -6.03 -11.09 5.27
CA PHE A 30 -5.26 -10.57 4.14
C PHE A 30 -6.14 -10.23 2.93
N ASP A 31 -7.30 -9.67 3.23
CA ASP A 31 -8.27 -9.15 2.26
C ASP A 31 -8.25 -7.61 2.22
N VAL A 32 -9.19 -7.02 1.50
CA VAL A 32 -9.33 -5.57 1.39
C VAL A 32 -9.50 -4.90 2.76
N ALA A 33 -10.30 -5.50 3.63
CA ALA A 33 -10.51 -4.96 4.98
C ALA A 33 -9.21 -4.92 5.78
N HIS A 34 -8.40 -5.96 5.68
CA HIS A 34 -7.08 -6.03 6.33
C HIS A 34 -6.14 -4.95 5.79
N LEU A 35 -6.09 -4.78 4.48
CA LEU A 35 -5.27 -3.74 3.82
C LEU A 35 -5.68 -2.33 4.28
N LYS A 36 -6.97 -2.06 4.31
CA LYS A 36 -7.51 -0.78 4.79
C LYS A 36 -7.16 -0.52 6.25
N GLU A 37 -7.25 -1.52 7.09
CA GLU A 37 -6.94 -1.38 8.52
C GLU A 37 -5.45 -1.08 8.76
N ILE A 38 -4.57 -1.69 7.98
CA ILE A 38 -3.13 -1.35 8.04
C ILE A 38 -2.92 0.12 7.68
N ASN A 39 -3.51 0.58 6.59
CA ASN A 39 -3.43 2.00 6.19
C ASN A 39 -4.00 2.91 7.29
N ARG A 40 -5.16 2.58 7.83
CA ARG A 40 -5.77 3.36 8.91
C ARG A 40 -4.82 3.50 10.10
N ARG A 41 -4.20 2.42 10.53
CA ARG A 41 -3.30 2.45 11.69
C ARG A 41 -2.02 3.22 11.42
N ILE A 42 -1.47 3.15 10.21
CA ILE A 42 -0.26 3.92 9.87
C ILE A 42 -0.55 5.43 9.87
N PHE A 43 -1.68 5.85 9.32
CA PHE A 43 -1.99 7.25 9.07
C PHE A 43 -2.95 7.89 10.07
N GLN A 44 -3.35 7.17 11.12
CA GLN A 44 -4.40 7.58 12.04
C GLN A 44 -4.18 8.91 12.76
N ASP A 45 -2.93 9.33 12.94
CA ASP A 45 -2.61 10.55 13.67
C ASP A 45 -2.64 11.81 12.80
N LEU A 46 -2.55 11.66 11.49
CA LEU A 46 -2.35 12.79 10.60
C LEU A 46 -3.50 13.79 10.56
N PRO A 47 -4.78 13.37 10.53
CA PRO A 47 -5.88 14.35 10.58
C PRO A 47 -5.80 15.24 11.83
N GLY A 48 -5.52 14.67 13.00
CA GLY A 48 -5.33 15.42 14.23
C GLY A 48 -4.11 16.36 14.24
N ALA A 49 -3.15 16.10 13.37
CA ALA A 49 -1.95 16.94 13.19
C ALA A 49 -2.12 18.02 12.11
N GLY A 50 -3.32 18.20 11.57
CA GLY A 50 -3.64 19.22 10.60
C GLY A 50 -3.60 18.77 9.13
N PHE A 51 -3.55 17.46 8.89
CA PHE A 51 -3.58 16.88 7.53
C PHE A 51 -5.02 16.57 7.14
N ASP A 52 -5.80 17.58 6.80
CA ASP A 52 -7.23 17.46 6.51
C ASP A 52 -7.51 16.67 5.22
N ASP A 53 -6.52 16.53 4.36
CA ASP A 53 -6.59 15.80 3.10
C ASP A 53 -6.31 14.29 3.26
N VAL A 54 -5.94 13.85 4.45
CA VAL A 54 -5.66 12.43 4.73
C VAL A 54 -6.88 11.76 5.33
N THR A 55 -7.30 10.65 4.71
CA THR A 55 -8.46 9.84 5.15
C THR A 55 -7.98 8.42 5.47
N PRO A 56 -7.47 8.19 6.70
CA PRO A 56 -6.90 6.88 7.04
C PRO A 56 -7.89 5.73 6.86
N GLY A 57 -7.44 4.67 6.17
CA GLY A 57 -8.24 3.48 5.95
C GLY A 57 -9.25 3.56 4.82
N GLU A 58 -9.30 4.67 4.08
CA GLU A 58 -10.22 4.84 2.97
C GLU A 58 -9.49 4.79 1.63
N PHE A 59 -10.12 4.19 0.63
CA PHE A 59 -9.62 4.26 -0.73
C PHE A 59 -9.75 5.67 -1.29
N ARG A 60 -8.84 6.05 -2.18
CA ARG A 60 -8.98 7.28 -2.94
C ARG A 60 -10.24 7.22 -3.81
N PRO A 61 -10.89 8.37 -4.08
CA PRO A 61 -12.07 8.40 -4.93
C PRO A 61 -11.77 7.90 -6.34
N PRO A 62 -12.75 7.29 -7.03
CA PRO A 62 -12.58 6.95 -8.44
C PRO A 62 -12.27 8.18 -9.30
N VAL A 63 -11.37 7.99 -10.27
CA VAL A 63 -11.04 9.06 -11.22
C VAL A 63 -12.14 9.14 -12.29
N PRO A 64 -12.61 10.35 -12.63
CA PRO A 64 -13.62 10.51 -13.70
C PRO A 64 -13.17 9.91 -15.02
N GLY A 65 -14.15 9.45 -15.82
CA GLY A 65 -13.91 8.89 -17.14
C GLY A 65 -13.08 9.83 -18.04
N GLY A 66 -12.13 9.27 -18.77
CA GLY A 66 -11.23 10.02 -19.65
C GLY A 66 -10.03 10.67 -18.97
N LYS A 67 -9.89 10.49 -17.66
CA LYS A 67 -8.74 10.98 -16.89
C LYS A 67 -7.99 9.81 -16.25
N ASP A 68 -6.69 9.99 -16.00
CA ASP A 68 -5.84 9.03 -15.31
C ASP A 68 -5.38 9.59 -13.96
N TRP A 69 -5.12 8.69 -13.01
CA TRP A 69 -4.45 9.05 -11.76
C TRP A 69 -2.95 9.03 -12.00
N MET A 70 -2.36 10.21 -12.00
CA MET A 70 -0.94 10.33 -12.30
C MET A 70 -0.19 10.92 -11.10
N LYS A 71 0.99 10.36 -10.83
CA LYS A 71 1.90 10.90 -9.83
C LYS A 71 3.24 11.23 -10.45
N ASN A 72 3.81 12.36 -10.03
CA ASN A 72 5.16 12.75 -10.40
C ASN A 72 6.16 11.82 -9.69
N ARG A 73 7.02 11.19 -10.48
CA ARG A 73 8.11 10.35 -9.98
C ARG A 73 9.41 10.86 -10.57
N GLY A 74 10.13 11.69 -9.80
CA GLY A 74 11.48 12.11 -10.17
C GLY A 74 12.41 10.91 -10.21
N LEU A 75 13.16 10.77 -11.31
CA LEU A 75 14.22 9.78 -11.41
C LEU A 75 15.56 10.50 -11.22
N SER A 76 16.37 10.02 -10.26
CA SER A 76 17.65 10.63 -9.91
C SER A 76 18.70 10.61 -11.04
N THR A 77 18.47 9.77 -12.06
CA THR A 77 19.41 9.57 -13.18
C THR A 77 19.00 10.28 -14.46
N VAL A 78 17.81 10.90 -14.49
CA VAL A 78 17.28 11.55 -15.70
C VAL A 78 16.72 12.94 -15.34
N GLU A 79 17.11 13.95 -16.09
CA GLU A 79 16.53 15.29 -15.95
C GLU A 79 15.11 15.33 -16.53
N GLY A 80 14.21 16.00 -15.82
CA GLY A 80 12.84 16.21 -16.28
C GLY A 80 11.79 15.75 -15.26
N VAL A 81 10.53 15.92 -15.65
CA VAL A 81 9.37 15.53 -14.85
C VAL A 81 8.79 14.26 -15.44
N PHE A 82 8.73 13.21 -14.63
CA PHE A 82 8.17 11.93 -15.03
C PHE A 82 6.91 11.64 -14.26
N TYR A 83 5.86 11.24 -14.97
CA TYR A 83 4.59 10.84 -14.37
C TYR A 83 4.35 9.36 -14.60
N VAL A 84 3.88 8.69 -13.55
CA VAL A 84 3.43 7.30 -13.63
C VAL A 84 1.91 7.31 -13.49
N ALA A 85 1.23 6.62 -14.42
CA ALA A 85 -0.21 6.45 -14.37
C ALA A 85 -0.55 5.19 -13.56
N TYR A 86 -1.49 5.36 -12.63
CA TYR A 86 -2.03 4.27 -11.82
C TYR A 86 -3.50 4.03 -12.18
N SER A 87 -4.11 3.02 -11.58
CA SER A 87 -5.51 2.70 -11.84
C SER A 87 -6.43 3.89 -11.56
N ARG A 88 -7.61 3.88 -12.17
CA ARG A 88 -8.65 4.89 -11.91
C ARG A 88 -9.41 4.69 -10.62
N MET A 89 -9.10 3.64 -9.88
CA MET A 89 -9.81 3.22 -8.66
C MET A 89 -11.33 3.10 -8.86
N ASP A 90 -11.74 2.78 -10.06
CA ASP A 90 -13.11 2.47 -10.44
C ASP A 90 -13.50 1.06 -9.98
N GLU A 91 -14.69 0.65 -10.33
CA GLU A 91 -15.21 -0.68 -9.97
C GLU A 91 -14.35 -1.83 -10.50
N ALA A 92 -13.82 -1.67 -11.73
CA ALA A 92 -12.93 -2.65 -12.33
C ALA A 92 -11.60 -2.75 -11.56
N ALA A 93 -11.03 -1.63 -11.13
CA ALA A 93 -9.81 -1.60 -10.33
C ALA A 93 -10.02 -2.24 -8.96
N GLN A 94 -11.16 -1.97 -8.31
CA GLN A 94 -11.50 -2.59 -7.03
C GLN A 94 -11.70 -4.09 -7.16
N GLY A 95 -12.34 -4.55 -8.22
CA GLY A 95 -12.46 -5.98 -8.53
C GLY A 95 -11.10 -6.65 -8.78
N ARG A 96 -10.20 -5.96 -9.48
CA ARG A 96 -8.82 -6.43 -9.69
C ARG A 96 -8.08 -6.56 -8.35
N LEU A 97 -8.24 -5.58 -7.47
CA LEU A 97 -7.62 -5.61 -6.14
C LEU A 97 -8.08 -6.82 -5.33
N GLU A 98 -9.40 -7.04 -5.26
CA GLU A 98 -9.97 -8.18 -4.55
C GLU A 98 -9.47 -9.52 -5.10
N LYS A 99 -9.44 -9.65 -6.42
CA LYS A 99 -8.99 -10.86 -7.11
C LYS A 99 -7.50 -11.12 -6.88
N THR A 100 -6.68 -10.07 -6.93
CA THR A 100 -5.24 -10.15 -6.66
C THR A 100 -4.98 -10.62 -5.24
N LEU A 101 -5.67 -10.05 -4.25
CA LEU A 101 -5.52 -10.45 -2.85
C LEU A 101 -5.99 -11.88 -2.61
N GLU A 102 -7.11 -12.29 -3.21
CA GLU A 102 -7.62 -13.66 -3.08
C GLU A 102 -6.65 -14.69 -3.67
N GLY A 103 -6.04 -14.39 -4.82
CA GLY A 103 -5.08 -15.27 -5.48
C GLY A 103 -3.76 -15.45 -4.75
N ALA A 104 -3.43 -14.55 -3.85
CA ALA A 104 -2.14 -14.50 -3.16
C ALA A 104 -2.24 -14.70 -1.65
N LYS A 105 -3.31 -15.30 -1.17
CA LYS A 105 -3.45 -15.61 0.26
C LYS A 105 -2.34 -16.56 0.73
N PRO A 106 -1.89 -16.43 2.01
CA PRO A 106 -0.79 -17.24 2.52
C PRO A 106 -0.94 -18.74 2.28
N ASP A 107 -2.15 -19.28 2.42
CA ASP A 107 -2.41 -20.68 2.22
C ASP A 107 -2.12 -21.18 0.79
N LYS A 108 -2.26 -20.29 -0.19
CA LYS A 108 -1.98 -20.61 -1.60
C LYS A 108 -0.49 -20.57 -1.92
N LEU A 109 0.31 -19.93 -1.08
CA LEU A 109 1.74 -19.73 -1.29
C LEU A 109 2.61 -20.67 -0.46
N ARG A 110 2.04 -21.30 0.56
CA ARG A 110 2.76 -22.30 1.35
C ARG A 110 3.07 -23.52 0.48
N GLY A 111 4.28 -24.02 0.63
CA GLY A 111 4.73 -25.18 -0.11
C GLY A 111 5.27 -24.89 -1.51
N LEU A 112 5.21 -23.67 -1.98
CA LEU A 112 5.85 -23.28 -3.23
C LEU A 112 7.37 -23.30 -3.08
N LYS A 113 8.05 -23.63 -4.17
CA LYS A 113 9.51 -23.50 -4.25
C LYS A 113 9.89 -22.02 -4.17
N THR A 114 11.10 -21.74 -3.69
CA THR A 114 11.59 -20.38 -3.47
C THR A 114 11.42 -19.48 -4.71
N ALA A 115 11.74 -19.98 -5.90
CA ALA A 115 11.61 -19.19 -7.13
C ALA A 115 10.15 -18.84 -7.44
N GLU A 116 9.23 -19.79 -7.29
CA GLU A 116 7.79 -19.58 -7.51
C GLU A 116 7.20 -18.65 -6.45
N PHE A 117 7.60 -18.82 -5.20
CA PHE A 117 7.18 -17.97 -4.09
C PHE A 117 7.62 -16.52 -4.32
N THR A 118 8.89 -16.31 -4.68
CA THR A 118 9.44 -14.98 -4.95
C THR A 118 8.74 -14.30 -6.12
N ALA A 119 8.50 -15.05 -7.20
CA ALA A 119 7.78 -14.52 -8.36
C ALA A 119 6.35 -14.13 -8.01
N SER A 120 5.66 -14.93 -7.19
CA SER A 120 4.28 -14.66 -6.76
C SER A 120 4.20 -13.38 -5.92
N ILE A 121 5.15 -13.19 -5.01
CA ILE A 121 5.20 -11.96 -4.19
C ILE A 121 5.52 -10.73 -5.05
N ALA A 122 6.46 -10.84 -5.97
CA ALA A 122 6.81 -9.74 -6.86
C ALA A 122 5.62 -9.33 -7.74
N ASN A 123 4.89 -10.29 -8.28
CA ASN A 123 3.69 -10.03 -9.08
C ASN A 123 2.58 -9.42 -8.24
N LEU A 124 2.36 -9.92 -7.04
CA LEU A 124 1.38 -9.35 -6.11
C LEU A 124 1.71 -7.89 -5.82
N TYR A 125 2.95 -7.60 -5.43
CA TYR A 125 3.34 -6.24 -5.11
C TYR A 125 3.18 -5.30 -6.31
N ALA A 126 3.57 -5.75 -7.50
CA ALA A 126 3.41 -4.98 -8.73
C ALA A 126 1.94 -4.68 -9.04
N ASP A 127 1.05 -5.65 -8.87
CA ASP A 127 -0.39 -5.46 -9.07
C ASP A 127 -0.99 -4.50 -8.04
N LEU A 128 -0.64 -4.65 -6.78
CA LEU A 128 -1.11 -3.75 -5.71
C LEU A 128 -0.59 -2.32 -5.93
N ASP A 129 0.66 -2.16 -6.34
CA ASP A 129 1.24 -0.86 -6.65
C ASP A 129 0.56 -0.21 -7.85
N TYR A 130 0.23 -0.99 -8.89
CA TYR A 130 -0.51 -0.47 -10.05
C TYR A 130 -1.92 0.00 -9.67
N VAL A 131 -2.64 -0.77 -8.86
CA VAL A 131 -3.97 -0.36 -8.38
C VAL A 131 -3.88 0.94 -7.58
N HIS A 132 -2.87 1.07 -6.75
CA HIS A 132 -2.56 2.28 -5.98
C HIS A 132 -3.78 2.81 -5.23
N PRO A 133 -4.33 2.02 -4.30
CA PRO A 133 -5.69 2.23 -3.81
C PRO A 133 -5.87 3.45 -2.90
N PHE A 134 -4.80 3.98 -2.32
CA PHE A 134 -4.88 5.11 -1.40
C PHE A 134 -4.38 6.40 -2.05
N SER A 135 -4.85 7.54 -1.54
CA SER A 135 -4.41 8.84 -2.05
C SER A 135 -2.93 9.08 -1.80
N ASP A 136 -2.42 8.60 -0.66
CA ASP A 136 -1.02 8.71 -0.29
C ASP A 136 -0.63 7.54 0.60
N GLY A 137 0.67 7.30 0.72
CA GLY A 137 1.20 6.27 1.61
C GLY A 137 1.01 4.84 1.11
N ASN A 138 0.76 4.62 -0.18
CA ASN A 138 0.62 3.27 -0.75
C ASN A 138 1.86 2.42 -0.49
N SER A 139 3.04 2.94 -0.73
CA SER A 139 4.29 2.21 -0.53
C SER A 139 4.47 1.71 0.91
N ARG A 140 4.23 2.57 1.89
CA ARG A 140 4.32 2.20 3.32
C ARG A 140 3.29 1.13 3.69
N THR A 141 2.06 1.30 3.24
CA THR A 141 0.96 0.36 3.49
C THR A 141 1.21 -0.99 2.83
N LEU A 142 1.60 -1.00 1.57
CA LEU A 142 1.83 -2.23 0.82
C LEU A 142 3.03 -3.01 1.35
N ARG A 143 4.10 -2.33 1.74
CA ARG A 143 5.26 -2.99 2.35
C ARG A 143 4.92 -3.63 3.69
N THR A 144 4.17 -2.94 4.53
CA THR A 144 3.72 -3.47 5.83
C THR A 144 2.80 -4.67 5.64
N PHE A 145 1.83 -4.55 4.75
CA PHE A 145 0.90 -5.64 4.42
C PHE A 145 1.64 -6.87 3.90
N THR A 146 2.51 -6.69 2.92
CA THR A 146 3.26 -7.78 2.29
C THR A 146 4.17 -8.46 3.30
N LYS A 147 4.85 -7.71 4.15
CA LYS A 147 5.70 -8.24 5.21
C LYS A 147 4.91 -9.09 6.21
N GLN A 148 3.76 -8.61 6.66
CA GLN A 148 2.90 -9.37 7.57
C GLN A 148 2.39 -10.66 6.94
N GLN A 149 2.04 -10.62 5.66
CA GLN A 149 1.48 -11.74 4.94
C GLN A 149 2.49 -12.87 4.74
N TYR A 150 3.72 -12.55 4.39
CA TYR A 150 4.71 -13.52 3.92
C TYR A 150 5.83 -13.83 4.89
N PHE A 151 6.11 -12.97 5.83
CA PHE A 151 7.19 -13.18 6.78
C PHE A 151 7.06 -14.47 7.60
N PRO A 152 5.85 -14.85 8.07
CA PRO A 152 5.66 -16.14 8.74
C PRO A 152 5.97 -17.34 7.85
N ILE A 153 5.71 -17.27 6.56
CA ILE A 153 6.00 -18.35 5.59
C ILE A 153 7.51 -18.51 5.43
N VAL A 154 8.24 -17.40 5.28
CA VAL A 154 9.70 -17.41 5.16
C VAL A 154 10.35 -17.97 6.41
N ARG A 155 9.83 -17.66 7.60
CA ARG A 155 10.37 -18.16 8.86
C ARG A 155 10.13 -19.64 9.09
N SER A 156 9.05 -20.20 8.57
CA SER A 156 8.70 -21.60 8.73
C SER A 156 9.30 -22.51 7.67
N GLY A 157 9.91 -21.91 6.65
CA GLY A 157 10.62 -22.62 5.57
C GLY A 157 12.11 -22.87 5.91
#